data_f5e39df0cca12e76dd9872ecb632fb2d
#
_entry.id   f5e39df0cca12e76dd9872ecb632fb2d
#
_cell.length_a   1.000
_cell.length_b   1.000
_cell.length_c   1.000
_cell.angle_alpha   90.00
_cell.angle_beta   90.00
_cell.angle_gamma   90.00
#
_symmetry.space_group_name_H-M   'P 1'
#
loop_
_entity.id
_entity.type
_entity.pdbx_description
1 polymer ?
#
loop_
_entity_poly.entity_id
_entity_poly.type
_entity_poly.pdbx_seq_one_letter_code
_entity_poly.pdbx_strand_id
1 'polypeptide(L)'
;LEILTSPATPFIEVDVGNIAEVVPITSVRSFDPRGGAPNGVLGKEREKGAPLAIDGDAVTAWTTKAYKSSTLGKKGGVGLILDLGQEVDVTGVSLGLVGYGTDLQVRVANEILPDPDLWTRLVSIDDAGPQIDLRAPRAVTGRYVLIWLTGIPPKETGDRFQAGIASASVFGATVSES
;
A
#
# COMPACT_ATOMS: atom_id res chain seq x y z
N LEU A 1 -54.98 -23.39 34.31
CA LEU A 1 -54.14 -22.21 34.20
C LEU A 1 -52.99 -22.61 33.27
N GLU A 2 -53.11 -22.32 31.95
CA GLU A 2 -52.05 -22.57 30.98
C GLU A 2 -51.01 -21.49 31.07
N ILE A 3 -49.76 -21.87 31.32
CA ILE A 3 -48.62 -20.99 31.25
C ILE A 3 -48.20 -20.92 29.80
N LEU A 4 -48.48 -19.82 29.10
CA LEU A 4 -47.94 -19.49 27.79
C LEU A 4 -46.45 -19.20 27.94
N THR A 5 -45.63 -20.20 27.61
CA THR A 5 -44.19 -19.99 27.44
C THR A 5 -43.98 -19.24 26.11
N SER A 6 -43.58 -18.01 26.20
CA SER A 6 -43.16 -17.21 25.06
C SER A 6 -41.94 -17.87 24.39
N PRO A 7 -41.94 -18.11 23.07
CA PRO A 7 -40.75 -18.65 22.40
C PRO A 7 -39.60 -17.64 22.55
N ALA A 8 -38.47 -18.13 23.04
CA ALA A 8 -37.26 -17.37 23.07
C ALA A 8 -36.87 -16.94 21.63
N THR A 9 -36.79 -15.65 21.39
CA THR A 9 -36.27 -15.13 20.12
C THR A 9 -34.86 -15.66 19.93
N PRO A 10 -34.52 -16.35 18.83
CA PRO A 10 -33.16 -16.78 18.61
C PRO A 10 -32.29 -15.53 18.51
N PHE A 11 -31.30 -15.42 19.38
CA PHE A 11 -30.20 -14.48 19.17
C PHE A 11 -29.50 -14.90 17.89
N ILE A 12 -29.64 -14.11 16.83
CA ILE A 12 -28.74 -14.22 15.69
C ILE A 12 -27.44 -13.60 16.19
N GLU A 13 -26.47 -14.45 16.49
CA GLU A 13 -25.09 -14.05 16.66
C GLU A 13 -24.64 -13.55 15.28
N VAL A 14 -24.71 -12.24 15.07
CA VAL A 14 -24.08 -11.62 13.91
C VAL A 14 -22.60 -11.79 14.18
N ASP A 15 -21.98 -12.73 13.45
CA ASP A 15 -20.55 -12.76 13.30
C ASP A 15 -20.15 -11.41 12.71
N VAL A 16 -19.78 -10.46 13.56
CA VAL A 16 -19.08 -9.23 13.19
C VAL A 16 -17.68 -9.67 12.78
N GLY A 17 -17.62 -10.42 11.68
CA GLY A 17 -16.37 -10.83 11.05
C GLY A 17 -15.51 -9.60 10.95
N ASN A 18 -14.32 -9.72 11.45
CA ASN A 18 -13.24 -8.76 11.58
C ASN A 18 -13.36 -7.61 10.56
N ILE A 19 -14.07 -6.53 10.96
CA ILE A 19 -14.27 -5.36 10.11
C ILE A 19 -12.87 -4.79 9.89
N ALA A 20 -12.38 -4.83 8.65
CA ALA A 20 -11.11 -4.27 8.30
C ALA A 20 -11.14 -2.77 8.63
N GLU A 21 -10.35 -2.36 9.61
CA GLU A 21 -10.23 -0.99 10.06
C GLU A 21 -9.05 -0.31 9.37
N VAL A 22 -9.05 1.03 9.36
CA VAL A 22 -7.89 1.81 8.94
C VAL A 22 -6.78 1.61 9.95
N VAL A 23 -5.64 1.12 9.48
CA VAL A 23 -4.47 0.87 10.31
C VAL A 23 -3.58 2.11 10.30
N PRO A 24 -3.16 2.64 11.47
CA PRO A 24 -2.23 3.75 11.52
C PRO A 24 -0.91 3.44 10.83
N ILE A 25 -0.43 4.38 10.01
CA ILE A 25 0.90 4.34 9.40
C ILE A 25 1.82 5.19 10.27
N THR A 26 2.84 4.58 10.89
CA THR A 26 3.75 5.26 11.81
C THR A 26 4.86 6.02 11.10
N SER A 27 5.30 5.54 9.95
CA SER A 27 6.29 6.21 9.12
C SER A 27 6.23 5.72 7.66
N VAL A 28 6.82 6.49 6.76
CA VAL A 28 6.92 6.18 5.34
C VAL A 28 8.32 6.49 4.86
N ARG A 29 8.83 5.67 3.96
CA ARG A 29 10.11 5.89 3.28
C ARG A 29 10.04 5.46 1.83
N SER A 30 10.87 6.08 1.00
CA SER A 30 11.01 5.65 -0.39
C SER A 30 11.78 4.33 -0.49
N PHE A 31 11.52 3.59 -1.56
CA PHE A 31 12.13 2.30 -1.83
C PHE A 31 12.64 2.24 -3.27
N ASP A 32 13.95 2.15 -3.43
CA ASP A 32 14.64 2.01 -4.72
C ASP A 32 15.81 1.03 -4.55
N PRO A 33 15.54 -0.28 -4.51
CA PRO A 33 16.55 -1.30 -4.21
C PRO A 33 17.64 -1.41 -5.27
N ARG A 34 17.37 -0.92 -6.50
CA ARG A 34 18.31 -0.95 -7.62
C ARG A 34 18.84 0.44 -7.97
N GLY A 35 18.67 1.42 -7.08
CA GLY A 35 19.11 2.80 -7.28
C GLY A 35 20.62 3.03 -7.18
N GLY A 36 21.42 1.98 -7.07
CA GLY A 36 22.88 2.08 -7.07
C GLY A 36 23.45 2.75 -5.83
N ALA A 37 22.80 2.61 -4.67
CA ALA A 37 23.34 3.13 -3.42
C ALA A 37 24.67 2.45 -3.06
N PRO A 38 25.74 3.23 -2.77
CA PRO A 38 27.00 2.67 -2.27
C PRO A 38 26.78 1.92 -0.95
N ASN A 39 27.55 0.88 -0.71
CA ASN A 39 27.62 0.16 0.56
C ASN A 39 26.38 -0.67 0.95
N GLY A 40 25.54 -1.10 0.00
CA GLY A 40 24.39 -1.97 0.27
C GLY A 40 23.25 -1.29 1.03
N VAL A 41 23.29 0.01 1.19
CA VAL A 41 22.15 0.80 1.70
C VAL A 41 21.12 0.90 0.58
N LEU A 42 19.85 0.65 0.89
CA LEU A 42 18.76 0.78 -0.07
C LEU A 42 18.78 2.19 -0.70
N GLY A 43 18.64 2.24 -2.02
CA GLY A 43 18.56 3.49 -2.76
C GLY A 43 17.34 4.31 -2.34
N LYS A 44 17.41 5.60 -2.61
CA LYS A 44 16.34 6.55 -2.26
C LYS A 44 15.70 7.12 -3.51
N GLU A 45 14.38 7.10 -3.53
CA GLU A 45 13.55 7.66 -4.59
C GLU A 45 12.81 8.89 -4.08
N ARG A 46 13.46 10.07 -4.13
CA ARG A 46 12.92 11.34 -3.61
C ARG A 46 12.43 11.24 -2.16
N GLU A 47 13.24 10.69 -1.31
CA GLU A 47 12.96 10.38 0.10
C GLU A 47 12.34 11.53 0.89
N LYS A 48 12.80 12.77 0.67
CA LYS A 48 12.28 13.96 1.38
C LYS A 48 10.80 14.21 1.15
N GLY A 49 10.27 13.74 0.01
CA GLY A 49 8.86 13.86 -0.33
C GLY A 49 8.00 12.70 0.16
N ALA A 50 8.57 11.62 0.68
CA ALA A 50 7.80 10.44 1.09
C ALA A 50 6.66 10.76 2.07
N PRO A 51 6.83 11.63 3.09
CA PRO A 51 5.76 11.99 4.01
C PRO A 51 4.53 12.62 3.35
N LEU A 52 4.66 13.21 2.16
CA LEU A 52 3.54 13.81 1.43
C LEU A 52 2.48 12.78 1.01
N ALA A 53 2.84 11.49 0.97
CA ALA A 53 1.88 10.42 0.70
C ALA A 53 0.96 10.09 1.88
N ILE A 54 1.25 10.60 3.08
CA ILE A 54 0.49 10.32 4.30
C ILE A 54 0.21 11.56 5.15
N ASP A 55 0.37 12.76 4.60
CA ASP A 55 0.18 14.03 5.32
C ASP A 55 -1.29 14.45 5.46
N GLY A 56 -2.21 13.73 4.81
CA GLY A 56 -3.63 14.02 4.83
C GLY A 56 -4.07 15.14 3.88
N ASP A 57 -3.16 15.70 3.09
CA ASP A 57 -3.44 16.72 2.09
C ASP A 57 -3.47 16.08 0.68
N ALA A 58 -4.64 16.00 0.07
CA ALA A 58 -4.81 15.43 -1.26
C ALA A 58 -4.19 16.27 -2.41
N VAL A 59 -3.74 17.49 -2.11
CA VAL A 59 -3.10 18.38 -3.09
C VAL A 59 -1.60 18.14 -3.16
N THR A 60 -0.99 17.66 -2.09
CA THR A 60 0.42 17.27 -2.05
C THR A 60 0.60 15.82 -2.49
N ALA A 61 1.78 15.48 -3.00
CA ALA A 61 2.09 14.11 -3.39
C ALA A 61 3.60 13.83 -3.31
N TRP A 62 3.93 12.61 -2.88
CA TRP A 62 5.23 12.06 -3.23
C TRP A 62 5.25 11.71 -4.71
N THR A 63 6.34 12.03 -5.39
CA THR A 63 6.53 11.68 -6.81
C THR A 63 7.83 10.92 -7.00
N THR A 64 7.85 9.99 -7.97
CA THR A 64 9.09 9.35 -8.42
C THR A 64 10.03 10.38 -9.06
N LYS A 65 11.26 10.00 -9.34
CA LYS A 65 12.07 10.72 -10.33
C LYS A 65 11.38 10.64 -11.69
N ALA A 66 11.79 11.50 -12.61
CA ALA A 66 11.32 11.45 -13.98
C ALA A 66 12.20 10.49 -14.79
N TYR A 67 11.58 9.47 -15.37
CA TYR A 67 12.24 8.40 -16.11
C TYR A 67 12.06 8.57 -17.63
N LYS A 68 12.96 7.98 -18.42
CA LYS A 68 12.85 7.91 -19.88
C LYS A 68 11.94 6.77 -20.37
N SER A 69 11.61 5.83 -19.48
CA SER A 69 10.79 4.65 -19.78
C SER A 69 9.64 4.54 -18.80
N SER A 70 8.46 4.19 -19.29
CA SER A 70 7.28 3.92 -18.47
C SER A 70 7.47 2.72 -17.51
N THR A 71 8.37 1.80 -17.85
CA THR A 71 8.70 0.61 -17.05
C THR A 71 9.90 0.79 -16.13
N LEU A 72 10.35 2.05 -15.90
CA LEU A 72 11.47 2.40 -15.03
C LEU A 72 12.84 1.80 -15.45
N GLY A 73 12.92 1.28 -16.66
CA GLY A 73 14.13 0.72 -17.23
C GLY A 73 14.64 -0.51 -16.45
N LYS A 74 15.93 -0.52 -16.14
CA LYS A 74 16.57 -1.66 -15.45
C LYS A 74 16.17 -1.82 -13.97
N LYS A 75 15.48 -0.84 -13.38
CA LYS A 75 15.06 -0.90 -11.96
C LYS A 75 13.93 -1.88 -11.73
N GLY A 76 13.06 -2.09 -12.72
CA GLY A 76 11.88 -2.93 -12.60
C GLY A 76 10.79 -2.37 -11.69
N GLY A 77 11.09 -1.31 -10.95
CA GLY A 77 10.16 -0.62 -10.10
C GLY A 77 10.84 0.31 -9.08
N VAL A 78 10.04 1.13 -8.46
CA VAL A 78 10.36 1.94 -7.28
C VAL A 78 9.10 2.09 -6.44
N GLY A 79 9.18 2.55 -5.22
CA GLY A 79 7.95 2.73 -4.45
C GLY A 79 8.12 3.36 -3.07
N LEU A 80 7.12 3.13 -2.25
CA LEU A 80 7.06 3.54 -0.86
C LEU A 80 6.88 2.34 0.06
N ILE A 81 7.59 2.35 1.18
CA ILE A 81 7.36 1.44 2.30
C ILE A 81 6.61 2.18 3.39
N LEU A 82 5.46 1.65 3.76
CA LEU A 82 4.63 2.11 4.87
C LEU A 82 4.92 1.23 6.08
N ASP A 83 5.36 1.81 7.19
CA ASP A 83 5.59 1.10 8.45
C ASP A 83 4.33 1.21 9.33
N LEU A 84 3.74 0.08 9.67
CA LEU A 84 2.56 0.01 10.53
C LEU A 84 2.90 -0.03 12.02
N GLY A 85 4.20 -0.10 12.36
CA GLY A 85 4.67 -0.13 13.74
C GLY A 85 4.54 -1.48 14.45
N GLN A 86 3.69 -2.35 13.94
CA GLN A 86 3.41 -3.69 14.47
C GLN A 86 2.91 -4.61 13.36
N GLU A 87 2.87 -5.90 13.63
CA GLU A 87 2.25 -6.87 12.73
C GLU A 87 0.74 -6.66 12.64
N VAL A 88 0.22 -6.69 11.43
CA VAL A 88 -1.19 -6.50 11.09
C VAL A 88 -1.58 -7.53 10.04
N ASP A 89 -2.78 -8.07 10.12
CA ASP A 89 -3.42 -8.81 9.04
C ASP A 89 -3.93 -7.81 8.01
N VAL A 90 -3.09 -7.49 7.02
CA VAL A 90 -3.39 -6.49 6.00
C VAL A 90 -4.38 -7.07 4.99
N THR A 91 -5.48 -6.37 4.76
CA THR A 91 -6.57 -6.80 3.86
C THR A 91 -6.72 -5.92 2.64
N GLY A 92 -6.10 -4.74 2.63
CA GLY A 92 -6.19 -3.84 1.49
C GLY A 92 -5.55 -2.49 1.71
N VAL A 93 -5.58 -1.67 0.67
CA VAL A 93 -5.10 -0.29 0.68
C VAL A 93 -6.05 0.62 -0.11
N SER A 94 -6.09 1.88 0.25
CA SER A 94 -6.68 2.96 -0.54
C SER A 94 -5.58 3.94 -0.92
N LEU A 95 -5.48 4.27 -2.21
CA LEU A 95 -4.45 5.15 -2.73
C LEU A 95 -5.05 6.27 -3.56
N GLY A 96 -4.58 7.50 -3.33
CA GLY A 96 -4.72 8.60 -4.26
C GLY A 96 -3.46 8.68 -5.13
N LEU A 97 -3.64 8.58 -6.44
CA LEU A 97 -2.55 8.62 -7.42
C LEU A 97 -2.61 9.91 -8.25
N VAL A 98 -1.46 10.35 -8.70
CA VAL A 98 -1.38 11.50 -9.61
C VAL A 98 -1.58 11.01 -11.05
N GLY A 99 -2.73 11.37 -11.63
CA GLY A 99 -3.10 11.01 -13.00
C GLY A 99 -3.54 9.55 -13.16
N TYR A 100 -3.49 9.07 -14.40
CA TYR A 100 -3.91 7.73 -14.82
C TYR A 100 -2.74 6.97 -15.41
N GLY A 101 -2.79 5.64 -15.38
CA GLY A 101 -1.83 4.79 -16.06
C GLY A 101 -0.67 4.32 -15.18
N THR A 102 -0.90 4.19 -13.89
CA THR A 102 0.08 3.60 -12.96
C THR A 102 -0.16 2.12 -12.78
N ASP A 103 0.86 1.29 -13.02
CA ASP A 103 0.86 -0.12 -12.69
C ASP A 103 1.55 -0.31 -11.34
N LEU A 104 0.90 -1.01 -10.42
CA LEU A 104 1.46 -1.23 -9.10
C LEU A 104 1.08 -2.58 -8.48
N GLN A 105 1.90 -2.98 -7.53
CA GLN A 105 1.70 -4.13 -6.68
C GLN A 105 1.77 -3.68 -5.23
N VAL A 106 0.88 -4.19 -4.41
CA VAL A 106 0.95 -4.04 -2.96
C VAL A 106 1.53 -5.32 -2.39
N ARG A 107 2.58 -5.20 -1.61
CA ARG A 107 3.30 -6.32 -1.02
C ARG A 107 3.48 -6.10 0.48
N VAL A 108 3.58 -7.17 1.24
CA VAL A 108 3.66 -7.13 2.71
C VAL A 108 4.80 -8.00 3.20
N ALA A 109 5.51 -7.54 4.22
CA ALA A 109 6.57 -8.31 4.89
C ALA A 109 6.72 -7.87 6.36
N ASN A 110 7.37 -8.70 7.18
CA ASN A 110 7.72 -8.36 8.56
C ASN A 110 9.05 -7.62 8.69
N GLU A 111 9.84 -7.65 7.64
CA GLU A 111 11.15 -7.00 7.57
C GLU A 111 11.26 -6.22 6.25
N ILE A 112 12.09 -5.19 6.24
CA ILE A 112 12.42 -4.48 5.00
C ILE A 112 13.44 -5.32 4.23
N LEU A 113 12.95 -6.03 3.22
CA LEU A 113 13.75 -6.88 2.36
C LEU A 113 14.22 -6.10 1.13
N PRO A 114 15.49 -6.21 0.74
CA PRO A 114 16.03 -5.44 -0.39
C PRO A 114 15.50 -5.89 -1.75
N ASP A 115 15.06 -7.15 -1.86
CA ASP A 115 14.45 -7.68 -3.06
C ASP A 115 12.92 -7.64 -2.93
N PRO A 116 12.21 -6.88 -3.79
CA PRO A 116 10.74 -6.80 -3.73
C PRO A 116 10.06 -8.15 -3.97
N ASP A 117 10.71 -9.08 -4.68
CA ASP A 117 10.15 -10.40 -4.95
C ASP A 117 10.10 -11.31 -3.72
N LEU A 118 10.85 -10.98 -2.67
CA LEU A 118 10.78 -11.68 -1.38
C LEU A 118 9.61 -11.23 -0.49
N TRP A 119 8.96 -10.11 -0.82
CA TRP A 119 7.76 -9.66 -0.16
C TRP A 119 6.55 -10.44 -0.66
N THR A 120 5.62 -10.76 0.24
CA THR A 120 4.38 -11.44 -0.14
C THR A 120 3.45 -10.48 -0.87
N ARG A 121 3.01 -10.84 -2.07
CA ARG A 121 2.05 -10.03 -2.83
C ARG A 121 0.67 -10.10 -2.19
N LEU A 122 0.10 -8.94 -1.90
CA LEU A 122 -1.26 -8.80 -1.42
C LEU A 122 -2.24 -8.66 -2.58
N VAL A 123 -1.99 -7.70 -3.45
CA VAL A 123 -2.86 -7.35 -4.60
C VAL A 123 -2.06 -6.58 -5.64
N SER A 124 -2.51 -6.55 -6.88
CA SER A 124 -1.94 -5.72 -7.96
C SER A 124 -3.02 -5.12 -8.82
N ILE A 125 -2.69 -4.04 -9.50
CA ILE A 125 -3.54 -3.38 -10.49
C ILE A 125 -2.68 -2.79 -11.59
N ASP A 126 -3.18 -2.86 -12.82
CA ASP A 126 -2.60 -2.20 -13.98
C ASP A 126 -3.51 -1.03 -14.40
N ASP A 127 -2.91 -0.01 -15.01
CA ASP A 127 -3.60 1.18 -15.52
C ASP A 127 -4.46 1.90 -14.46
N ALA A 128 -3.93 2.01 -13.25
CA ALA A 128 -4.63 2.59 -12.11
C ALA A 128 -4.68 4.11 -12.15
N GLY A 129 -5.67 4.67 -11.49
CA GLY A 129 -5.72 6.08 -11.14
C GLY A 129 -7.09 6.69 -11.24
N PRO A 130 -7.24 7.94 -10.74
CA PRO A 130 -6.40 8.62 -9.74
C PRO A 130 -6.77 8.22 -8.29
N GLN A 131 -7.87 7.54 -8.09
CA GLN A 131 -8.34 7.05 -6.79
C GLN A 131 -8.67 5.57 -6.89
N ILE A 132 -8.05 4.75 -6.04
CA ILE A 132 -8.25 3.31 -6.04
C ILE A 132 -8.41 2.76 -4.64
N ASP A 133 -9.30 1.78 -4.51
CA ASP A 133 -9.49 0.95 -3.34
C ASP A 133 -9.19 -0.50 -3.72
N LEU A 134 -8.12 -1.05 -3.19
CA LEU A 134 -7.70 -2.41 -3.45
C LEU A 134 -7.97 -3.29 -2.24
N ARG A 135 -8.78 -4.32 -2.41
CA ARG A 135 -9.07 -5.32 -1.40
C ARG A 135 -8.51 -6.67 -1.83
N ALA A 136 -7.79 -7.31 -0.95
CA ALA A 136 -7.25 -8.63 -1.19
C ALA A 136 -8.29 -9.72 -0.83
N PRO A 137 -8.33 -10.84 -1.57
CA PRO A 137 -9.19 -11.96 -1.23
C PRO A 137 -8.76 -12.68 0.06
N ARG A 138 -7.50 -12.48 0.47
CA ARG A 138 -6.92 -13.03 1.70
C ARG A 138 -6.00 -12.00 2.33
N ALA A 139 -6.04 -11.91 3.66
CA ALA A 139 -5.11 -11.10 4.42
C ALA A 139 -3.67 -11.65 4.30
N VAL A 140 -2.71 -10.76 4.38
CA VAL A 140 -1.29 -11.08 4.54
C VAL A 140 -0.79 -10.40 5.80
N THR A 141 -0.24 -11.18 6.72
CA THR A 141 0.28 -10.67 7.98
C THR A 141 1.66 -10.06 7.77
N GLY A 142 1.85 -8.84 8.26
CA GLY A 142 3.15 -8.19 8.27
C GLY A 142 3.10 -6.78 8.85
N ARG A 143 4.28 -6.24 9.12
CA ARG A 143 4.47 -4.89 9.65
C ARG A 143 4.63 -3.84 8.56
N TYR A 144 5.24 -4.20 7.43
CA TYR A 144 5.57 -3.28 6.36
C TYR A 144 4.72 -3.54 5.13
N VAL A 145 4.19 -2.48 4.55
CA VAL A 145 3.45 -2.51 3.27
C VAL A 145 4.27 -1.78 2.23
N LEU A 146 4.59 -2.45 1.15
CA LEU A 146 5.29 -1.89 0.00
C LEU A 146 4.29 -1.57 -1.12
N ILE A 147 4.22 -0.30 -1.49
CA ILE A 147 3.55 0.14 -2.72
C ILE A 147 4.62 0.14 -3.81
N TRP A 148 4.63 -0.88 -4.64
CA TRP A 148 5.64 -1.14 -5.65
C TRP A 148 5.14 -0.74 -7.04
N LEU A 149 5.66 0.35 -7.59
CA LEU A 149 5.29 0.89 -8.90
C LEU A 149 6.12 0.21 -9.99
N THR A 150 5.47 -0.49 -10.89
CA THR A 150 6.10 -1.24 -12.00
C THR A 150 5.88 -0.58 -13.36
N GLY A 151 4.87 0.27 -13.48
CA GLY A 151 4.57 1.10 -14.63
C GLY A 151 4.17 2.49 -14.21
N ILE A 152 4.67 3.50 -14.91
CA ILE A 152 4.43 4.90 -14.57
C ILE A 152 3.94 5.69 -15.79
N PRO A 153 2.99 6.63 -15.61
CA PRO A 153 2.39 7.38 -16.69
C PRO A 153 3.34 8.43 -17.27
N PRO A 154 3.07 8.90 -18.49
CA PRO A 154 3.76 10.05 -19.04
C PRO A 154 3.44 11.30 -18.20
N LYS A 155 4.41 12.18 -18.06
CA LYS A 155 4.18 13.51 -17.48
C LYS A 155 3.28 14.34 -18.43
N GLU A 156 2.53 15.27 -17.86
CA GLU A 156 1.71 16.18 -18.65
C GLU A 156 2.53 17.01 -19.65
N THR A 157 3.79 17.27 -19.33
CA THR A 157 4.71 18.03 -20.18
C THR A 157 6.03 17.31 -20.33
N GLY A 158 6.56 17.30 -21.57
CA GLY A 158 7.84 16.70 -21.90
C GLY A 158 7.73 15.21 -22.32
N ASP A 159 8.89 14.56 -22.39
CA ASP A 159 9.07 13.19 -22.90
C ASP A 159 9.38 12.17 -21.79
N ARG A 160 9.08 12.52 -20.55
CA ARG A 160 9.39 11.72 -19.36
C ARG A 160 8.16 11.08 -18.76
N PHE A 161 8.39 10.06 -17.96
CA PHE A 161 7.40 9.33 -17.20
C PHE A 161 7.61 9.57 -15.71
N GLN A 162 6.54 9.74 -14.97
CA GLN A 162 6.58 9.98 -13.52
C GLN A 162 5.25 9.57 -12.89
N ALA A 163 5.29 8.86 -11.79
CA ALA A 163 4.11 8.58 -10.96
C ALA A 163 4.13 9.43 -9.68
N GLY A 164 2.99 9.55 -9.05
CA GLY A 164 2.84 10.20 -7.74
C GLY A 164 1.80 9.50 -6.88
N ILE A 165 2.03 9.53 -5.57
CA ILE A 165 1.10 9.05 -4.55
C ILE A 165 0.75 10.25 -3.66
N ALA A 166 -0.50 10.69 -3.73
CA ALA A 166 -1.01 11.83 -2.98
C ALA A 166 -1.59 11.41 -1.61
N SER A 167 -2.08 10.18 -1.51
CA SER A 167 -2.58 9.64 -0.26
C SER A 167 -2.42 8.12 -0.22
N ALA A 168 -2.26 7.58 0.99
CA ALA A 168 -2.22 6.15 1.23
C ALA A 168 -2.88 5.82 2.57
N SER A 169 -3.77 4.83 2.56
CA SER A 169 -4.36 4.25 3.75
C SER A 169 -4.24 2.72 3.67
N VAL A 170 -4.01 2.09 4.80
CA VAL A 170 -3.94 0.63 4.92
C VAL A 170 -5.12 0.14 5.73
N PHE A 171 -5.72 -0.97 5.30
CA PHE A 171 -6.81 -1.63 6.00
C PHE A 171 -6.36 -2.99 6.49
N GLY A 172 -6.80 -3.33 7.68
CA GLY A 172 -6.46 -4.61 8.29
C GLY A 172 -7.02 -4.76 9.69
N ALA A 173 -6.54 -5.79 10.37
CA ALA A 173 -6.84 -6.04 11.76
C ALA A 173 -5.55 -6.32 12.54
N THR A 174 -5.49 -5.87 13.78
CA THR A 174 -4.39 -6.23 14.67
C THR A 174 -4.38 -7.74 14.89
N VAL A 175 -3.19 -8.33 14.82
CA VAL A 175 -3.04 -9.75 15.14
C VAL A 175 -3.34 -9.95 16.62
N SER A 176 -4.37 -10.73 16.94
CA SER A 176 -4.67 -11.09 18.32
C SER A 176 -3.59 -12.07 18.81
N GLU A 177 -2.87 -11.70 19.84
CA GLU A 177 -2.04 -12.68 20.58
C GLU A 177 -2.97 -13.73 21.20
N SER A 178 -2.76 -14.98 20.81
CA SER A 178 -3.50 -16.13 21.34
C SER A 178 -2.82 -16.67 22.58
#